data_35e642fb8bb3c744dc3c88a8cea4c26a
#
_entry.id   35e642fb8bb3c744dc3c88a8cea4c26a
#
_cell.length_a   1.000
_cell.length_b   1.000
_cell.length_c   1.000
_cell.angle_alpha   90.00
_cell.angle_beta   90.00
_cell.angle_gamma   90.00
#
_symmetry.space_group_name_H-M   'P 1'
#
loop_
_entity.id
_entity.type
_entity.pdbx_description
1 polymer ?
#
loop_
_entity_poly.entity_id
_entity_poly.type
_entity_poly.pdbx_seq_one_letter_code
_entity_poly.pdbx_strand_id
1 'polypeptide(L)'
;MIHQYINNGYPIVLDVNSGSVHVMDELSYQAVPLLEPVWKAWREQEKAGKSGNPGTYPEEERKEAEGIADALLEEAVKALRELSCPAEEKREIAEELFTLAQMEQLYTEDIYENYIFDFKNRQTVVKALCLHIAHDCNLACKYCFAEEGEYHGRRALMSFEVGKKALDFLVANSGKRINLEVDFFGGEPLLNWQVVKDLVAYGRSLEEPFHKKFRFTLTTNGVLLNDEILEFCNREMANIVLSIDGRKEIHDLMRPFRGGQGSYDMVVPKFKQAAESRGQMNYYVRGTFTRNNLDFSKDVLHLADLGFQQISVEPVVADEKSEAYAIREEDIPVILEEYDKLAKEILRYRKEGKGFNFFHFMIDLEGGPCVAKRLSGCGSGTEYLAVTPWGDFYPCHQFVGQEEFLMGNVDEGILRTDIRDSFKECNVYAKKECRDCFAKFYCSGGCAANSRHFHGNITSVYEVGCKMQRKRIECAIMLKAASADLN
;
A
#
# COMPACT_ATOMS: atom_id res chain seq x y z
N MET A 1 8.97 -18.37 -7.94
CA MET A 1 8.09 -17.74 -8.98
C MET A 1 8.83 -16.56 -9.57
N ILE A 2 8.99 -16.56 -10.88
CA ILE A 2 9.67 -15.47 -11.61
C ILE A 2 8.64 -14.60 -12.32
N HIS A 3 8.79 -13.29 -12.24
CA HIS A 3 8.05 -12.31 -13.01
C HIS A 3 9.00 -11.49 -13.86
N GLN A 4 8.81 -11.56 -15.18
CA GLN A 4 9.62 -10.84 -16.16
C GLN A 4 8.78 -9.81 -16.89
N TYR A 5 9.33 -8.62 -17.06
CA TYR A 5 8.68 -7.54 -17.82
C TYR A 5 9.70 -6.50 -18.27
N ILE A 6 9.32 -5.74 -19.30
CA ILE A 6 10.10 -4.58 -19.76
C ILE A 6 9.27 -3.33 -19.47
N ASN A 7 9.84 -2.38 -18.73
CA ASN A 7 9.20 -1.12 -18.44
C ASN A 7 10.16 0.03 -18.72
N ASN A 8 9.74 1.00 -19.56
CA ASN A 8 10.53 2.15 -19.99
C ASN A 8 11.95 1.80 -20.46
N GLY A 9 12.13 0.64 -21.12
CA GLY A 9 13.39 0.15 -21.67
C GLY A 9 14.25 -0.65 -20.69
N TYR A 10 13.80 -0.90 -19.46
CA TYR A 10 14.50 -1.74 -18.48
C TYR A 10 13.94 -3.17 -18.52
N PRO A 11 14.73 -4.17 -18.94
CA PRO A 11 14.37 -5.58 -18.81
C PRO A 11 14.56 -6.02 -17.36
N ILE A 12 13.46 -6.28 -16.67
CA ILE A 12 13.46 -6.56 -15.23
C ILE A 12 12.99 -7.99 -14.96
N VAL A 13 13.71 -8.66 -14.09
CA VAL A 13 13.39 -9.97 -13.55
C VAL A 13 13.21 -9.84 -12.03
N LEU A 14 12.03 -10.18 -11.54
CA LEU A 14 11.70 -10.24 -10.12
C LEU A 14 11.58 -11.71 -9.71
N ASP A 15 12.41 -12.16 -8.78
CA ASP A 15 12.11 -13.37 -8.03
C ASP A 15 11.15 -13.04 -6.90
N VAL A 16 9.90 -13.48 -7.04
CA VAL A 16 8.80 -13.09 -6.15
C VAL A 16 9.00 -13.58 -4.72
N ASN A 17 9.61 -14.74 -4.55
CA ASN A 17 9.71 -15.37 -3.25
C ASN A 17 10.88 -14.82 -2.43
N SER A 18 12.01 -14.55 -3.05
CA SER A 18 13.14 -13.85 -2.39
C SER A 18 12.94 -12.34 -2.32
N GLY A 19 12.21 -11.76 -3.29
CA GLY A 19 12.10 -10.31 -3.49
C GLY A 19 13.29 -9.71 -4.24
N SER A 20 14.19 -10.53 -4.76
CA SER A 20 15.36 -10.08 -5.54
C SER A 20 14.93 -9.54 -6.89
N VAL A 21 15.54 -8.43 -7.29
CA VAL A 21 15.28 -7.74 -8.56
C VAL A 21 16.57 -7.63 -9.35
N HIS A 22 16.53 -8.05 -10.61
CA HIS A 22 17.66 -8.00 -11.53
C HIS A 22 17.27 -7.21 -12.79
N VAL A 23 18.15 -6.31 -13.21
CA VAL A 23 18.12 -5.71 -14.55
C VAL A 23 19.08 -6.51 -15.42
N MET A 24 18.61 -7.04 -16.52
CA MET A 24 19.38 -7.98 -17.34
C MET A 24 19.57 -7.45 -18.76
N ASP A 25 20.62 -7.91 -19.41
CA ASP A 25 20.74 -7.79 -20.86
C ASP A 25 19.70 -8.68 -21.57
N GLU A 26 19.58 -8.52 -22.88
CA GLU A 26 18.56 -9.21 -23.68
C GLU A 26 18.70 -10.73 -23.67
N LEU A 27 19.95 -11.25 -23.76
CA LEU A 27 20.21 -12.70 -23.80
C LEU A 27 19.94 -13.36 -22.45
N SER A 28 20.44 -12.78 -21.38
CA SER A 28 20.19 -13.24 -20.01
C SER A 28 18.69 -13.18 -19.67
N TYR A 29 17.99 -12.10 -20.07
CA TYR A 29 16.54 -11.98 -19.91
C TYR A 29 15.76 -13.10 -20.62
N GLN A 30 16.16 -13.45 -21.86
CA GLN A 30 15.55 -14.56 -22.61
C GLN A 30 15.89 -15.93 -22.01
N ALA A 31 17.08 -16.09 -21.41
CA ALA A 31 17.54 -17.35 -20.81
C ALA A 31 16.79 -17.70 -19.53
N VAL A 32 16.36 -16.74 -18.72
CA VAL A 32 15.74 -16.98 -17.41
C VAL A 32 14.60 -18.01 -17.47
N PRO A 33 13.56 -17.89 -18.31
CA PRO A 33 12.45 -18.87 -18.33
C PRO A 33 12.86 -20.23 -18.88
N LEU A 34 13.93 -20.30 -19.68
CA LEU A 34 14.43 -21.55 -20.26
C LEU A 34 15.25 -22.36 -19.25
N LEU A 35 15.91 -21.68 -18.31
CA LEU A 35 16.75 -22.31 -17.30
C LEU A 35 16.03 -22.66 -16.00
N GLU A 36 14.87 -22.05 -15.72
CA GLU A 36 14.09 -22.35 -14.51
C GLU A 36 13.75 -23.87 -14.37
N PRO A 37 13.25 -24.57 -15.42
CA PRO A 37 12.99 -25.99 -15.33
C PRO A 37 14.25 -26.83 -15.09
N VAL A 38 15.38 -26.47 -15.71
CA VAL A 38 16.67 -27.16 -15.55
C VAL A 38 17.15 -27.06 -14.11
N TRP A 39 17.12 -25.86 -13.53
CA TRP A 39 17.49 -25.64 -12.13
C TRP A 39 16.59 -26.42 -11.16
N LYS A 40 15.27 -26.37 -11.35
CA LYS A 40 14.33 -27.08 -10.48
C LYS A 40 14.54 -28.58 -10.51
N ALA A 41 14.69 -29.16 -11.69
CA ALA A 41 14.96 -30.60 -11.84
C ALA A 41 16.25 -31.03 -11.12
N TRP A 42 17.32 -30.23 -11.26
CA TRP A 42 18.59 -30.50 -10.59
C TRP A 42 18.46 -30.41 -9.06
N ARG A 43 17.76 -29.40 -8.53
CA ARG A 43 17.51 -29.24 -7.09
C ARG A 43 16.69 -30.40 -6.50
N GLU A 44 15.72 -30.92 -7.24
CA GLU A 44 14.93 -32.10 -6.82
C GLU A 44 15.81 -33.35 -6.71
N GLN A 45 16.72 -33.57 -7.66
CA GLN A 45 17.68 -34.67 -7.62
C GLN A 45 18.64 -34.56 -6.43
N GLU A 46 19.16 -33.37 -6.15
CA GLU A 46 19.99 -33.13 -4.97
C GLU A 46 19.26 -33.45 -3.66
N LYS A 47 18.00 -33.00 -3.53
CA LYS A 47 17.15 -33.28 -2.36
C LYS A 47 16.92 -34.78 -2.20
N ALA A 48 16.66 -35.49 -3.29
CA ALA A 48 16.44 -36.96 -3.29
C ALA A 48 17.71 -37.74 -2.91
N GLY A 49 18.91 -37.25 -3.30
CA GLY A 49 20.20 -37.87 -2.97
C GLY A 49 20.63 -37.67 -1.50
N LYS A 50 20.11 -36.65 -0.83
CA LYS A 50 20.39 -36.35 0.59
C LYS A 50 19.31 -36.92 1.53
N SER A 51 18.95 -38.19 1.44
CA SER A 51 18.00 -38.83 2.38
C SER A 51 18.67 -39.07 3.75
N GLY A 52 18.64 -38.05 4.61
CA GLY A 52 19.15 -38.08 5.98
C GLY A 52 18.62 -36.92 6.80
N ASN A 53 17.56 -37.14 7.60
CA ASN A 53 17.03 -36.38 8.73
C ASN A 53 16.84 -34.85 8.56
N PRO A 54 15.61 -34.32 8.52
CA PRO A 54 15.34 -32.88 8.56
C PRO A 54 15.43 -32.39 10.03
N GLY A 55 16.60 -32.02 10.45
CA GLY A 55 16.79 -31.46 11.79
C GLY A 55 18.14 -30.80 11.91
N THR A 56 18.10 -29.48 12.11
CA THR A 56 19.21 -28.57 12.39
C THR A 56 20.01 -28.11 11.17
N TYR A 57 19.68 -26.90 10.69
CA TYR A 57 20.63 -26.08 9.96
C TYR A 57 21.60 -25.46 11.00
N PRO A 58 22.90 -25.75 10.95
CA PRO A 58 23.89 -24.94 11.64
C PRO A 58 24.05 -23.63 10.85
N GLU A 59 23.92 -22.49 11.52
CA GLU A 59 24.12 -21.13 10.97
C GLU A 59 25.60 -20.82 10.57
N GLU A 60 26.51 -21.79 10.56
CA GLU A 60 27.95 -21.56 10.49
C GLU A 60 28.68 -22.20 9.29
N GLU A 61 28.00 -22.62 8.23
CA GLU A 61 28.68 -22.96 6.98
C GLU A 61 28.06 -22.24 5.79
N ARG A 62 28.28 -20.93 5.66
CA ARG A 62 28.35 -20.32 4.32
C ARG A 62 29.61 -20.86 3.66
N LYS A 63 29.51 -22.02 3.02
CA LYS A 63 30.53 -22.50 2.10
C LYS A 63 30.72 -21.43 1.02
N GLU A 64 31.95 -21.03 0.80
CA GLU A 64 32.37 -20.39 -0.44
C GLU A 64 31.72 -21.14 -1.60
N ALA A 65 31.08 -20.44 -2.53
CA ALA A 65 30.27 -21.02 -3.59
C ALA A 65 31.13 -22.09 -4.32
N GLU A 66 30.80 -23.37 -4.11
CA GLU A 66 31.30 -24.44 -4.98
C GLU A 66 30.83 -24.08 -6.39
N GLY A 67 31.71 -24.10 -7.37
CA GLY A 67 31.40 -23.77 -8.76
C GLY A 67 30.20 -24.61 -9.27
N ILE A 68 29.44 -24.07 -10.21
CA ILE A 68 28.30 -24.76 -10.80
C ILE A 68 28.77 -26.05 -11.45
N ALA A 69 28.06 -27.17 -11.17
CA ALA A 69 28.44 -28.48 -11.70
C ALA A 69 28.46 -28.51 -13.25
N ASP A 70 29.49 -29.04 -13.86
CA ASP A 70 29.66 -29.09 -15.32
C ASP A 70 28.46 -29.80 -15.99
N ALA A 71 27.93 -30.89 -15.41
CA ALA A 71 26.75 -31.59 -15.93
C ALA A 71 25.52 -30.71 -15.99
N LEU A 72 25.33 -29.81 -15.01
CA LEU A 72 24.21 -28.85 -14.99
C LEU A 72 24.39 -27.80 -16.09
N LEU A 73 25.63 -27.32 -16.31
CA LEU A 73 25.94 -26.35 -17.36
C LEU A 73 25.74 -26.97 -18.76
N GLU A 74 26.11 -28.25 -18.96
CA GLU A 74 25.83 -28.95 -20.23
C GLU A 74 24.34 -29.04 -20.53
N GLU A 75 23.51 -29.33 -19.53
CA GLU A 75 22.05 -29.35 -19.69
C GLU A 75 21.48 -27.95 -19.96
N ALA A 76 22.01 -26.94 -19.31
CA ALA A 76 21.65 -25.56 -19.53
C ALA A 76 21.94 -25.11 -20.97
N VAL A 77 23.14 -25.39 -21.50
CA VAL A 77 23.48 -25.08 -22.91
C VAL A 77 22.54 -25.73 -23.89
N LYS A 78 22.10 -26.97 -23.62
CA LYS A 78 21.07 -27.65 -24.44
C LYS A 78 19.71 -26.96 -24.35
N ALA A 79 19.31 -26.50 -23.18
CA ALA A 79 18.05 -25.76 -23.00
C ALA A 79 18.08 -24.41 -23.73
N LEU A 80 19.26 -23.77 -23.80
CA LEU A 80 19.47 -22.49 -24.48
C LEU A 80 19.75 -22.63 -25.99
N ARG A 81 19.48 -23.78 -26.63
CA ARG A 81 19.78 -24.06 -28.06
C ARG A 81 19.21 -23.01 -29.01
N GLU A 82 18.06 -22.42 -28.71
CA GLU A 82 17.36 -21.46 -29.56
C GLU A 82 17.87 -20.01 -29.42
N LEU A 83 18.71 -19.73 -28.42
CA LEU A 83 19.33 -18.42 -28.31
C LEU A 83 20.41 -18.24 -29.40
N SER A 84 20.40 -17.06 -30.04
CA SER A 84 21.31 -16.71 -31.15
C SER A 84 22.66 -16.21 -30.65
N CYS A 85 23.38 -17.03 -29.85
CA CYS A 85 24.74 -16.75 -29.35
C CYS A 85 25.59 -18.02 -29.34
N PRO A 86 26.96 -17.90 -29.27
CA PRO A 86 27.88 -19.03 -29.18
C PRO A 86 27.62 -19.92 -27.94
N ALA A 87 28.04 -21.19 -28.02
CA ALA A 87 27.88 -22.13 -26.90
C ALA A 87 28.64 -21.70 -25.63
N GLU A 88 29.76 -21.01 -25.78
CA GLU A 88 30.56 -20.50 -24.67
C GLU A 88 29.78 -19.38 -23.93
N GLU A 89 29.21 -18.45 -24.65
CA GLU A 89 28.36 -17.40 -24.09
C GLU A 89 27.09 -17.94 -23.41
N LYS A 90 26.44 -18.98 -23.99
CA LYS A 90 25.34 -19.71 -23.33
C LYS A 90 25.77 -20.32 -22.00
N ARG A 91 26.99 -20.83 -21.93
CA ARG A 91 27.53 -21.42 -20.71
C ARG A 91 27.79 -20.33 -19.65
N GLU A 92 28.36 -19.20 -20.04
CA GLU A 92 28.57 -18.05 -19.15
C GLU A 92 27.23 -17.54 -18.57
N ILE A 93 26.24 -17.32 -19.43
CA ILE A 93 24.88 -16.90 -19.00
C ILE A 93 24.29 -17.91 -18.01
N ALA A 94 24.39 -19.21 -18.29
CA ALA A 94 23.87 -20.25 -17.40
C ALA A 94 24.60 -20.25 -16.05
N GLU A 95 25.91 -20.09 -16.05
CA GLU A 95 26.74 -20.03 -14.83
C GLU A 95 26.37 -18.85 -13.96
N GLU A 96 26.20 -17.66 -14.55
CA GLU A 96 25.75 -16.46 -13.84
C GLU A 96 24.37 -16.63 -13.23
N LEU A 97 23.38 -17.10 -14.02
CA LEU A 97 22.00 -17.29 -13.53
C LEU A 97 21.89 -18.37 -12.44
N PHE A 98 22.64 -19.46 -12.56
CA PHE A 98 22.67 -20.50 -11.54
C PHE A 98 23.44 -20.07 -10.29
N THR A 99 24.42 -19.19 -10.42
CA THR A 99 25.07 -18.54 -9.27
C THR A 99 24.07 -17.70 -8.48
N LEU A 100 23.25 -16.89 -9.16
CA LEU A 100 22.14 -16.17 -8.51
C LEU A 100 21.16 -17.12 -7.84
N ALA A 101 20.88 -18.27 -8.47
CA ALA A 101 19.98 -19.27 -7.91
C ALA A 101 20.57 -19.99 -6.69
N GLN A 102 21.89 -20.25 -6.65
CA GLN A 102 22.59 -20.77 -5.45
C GLN A 102 22.58 -19.75 -4.30
N MET A 103 22.66 -18.47 -4.62
CA MET A 103 22.57 -17.36 -3.64
C MET A 103 21.14 -17.10 -3.15
N GLU A 104 20.17 -17.90 -3.55
CA GLU A 104 18.74 -17.73 -3.24
C GLU A 104 18.18 -16.38 -3.73
N GLN A 105 18.69 -15.88 -4.85
CA GLN A 105 18.26 -14.63 -5.49
C GLN A 105 17.46 -14.87 -6.79
N LEU A 106 17.42 -16.12 -7.27
CA LEU A 106 16.67 -16.52 -8.46
C LEU A 106 16.12 -17.94 -8.28
N TYR A 107 14.96 -18.25 -8.88
CA TYR A 107 14.27 -19.54 -8.84
C TYR A 107 13.96 -20.07 -7.43
N THR A 108 13.70 -19.17 -6.47
CA THR A 108 13.47 -19.52 -5.07
C THR A 108 12.09 -20.17 -4.84
N GLU A 109 12.02 -20.98 -3.79
CA GLU A 109 10.76 -21.60 -3.34
C GLU A 109 9.98 -20.66 -2.43
N ASP A 110 8.65 -20.80 -2.42
CA ASP A 110 7.81 -20.06 -1.50
C ASP A 110 7.85 -20.71 -0.11
N ILE A 111 8.63 -20.11 0.77
CA ILE A 111 8.77 -20.58 2.16
C ILE A 111 7.64 -20.05 3.06
N TYR A 112 6.95 -18.97 2.66
CA TYR A 112 5.98 -18.26 3.50
C TYR A 112 4.65 -19.00 3.62
N GLU A 113 4.28 -19.83 2.64
CA GLU A 113 3.06 -20.62 2.68
C GLU A 113 3.03 -21.56 3.91
N ASN A 114 4.17 -22.09 4.31
CA ASN A 114 4.29 -22.97 5.47
C ASN A 114 4.02 -22.26 6.82
N TYR A 115 4.15 -20.96 6.88
CA TYR A 115 3.90 -20.16 8.10
C TYR A 115 2.46 -19.72 8.29
N ILE A 116 1.56 -19.97 7.32
CA ILE A 116 0.16 -19.53 7.39
C ILE A 116 -0.58 -20.23 8.52
N PHE A 117 -0.25 -21.47 8.82
CA PHE A 117 -0.90 -22.22 9.89
C PHE A 117 -0.78 -21.51 11.23
N ASP A 118 0.39 -20.96 11.54
CA ASP A 118 0.61 -20.20 12.78
C ASP A 118 0.06 -18.78 12.68
N PHE A 119 -0.16 -18.28 11.47
CA PHE A 119 -0.55 -16.90 11.22
C PHE A 119 -1.95 -16.58 11.76
N LYS A 120 -2.92 -17.48 11.66
CA LYS A 120 -4.26 -17.29 12.23
C LYS A 120 -4.28 -17.36 13.76
N ASN A 121 -3.31 -18.05 14.35
CA ASN A 121 -3.12 -18.13 15.80
C ASN A 121 -2.33 -16.93 16.37
N ARG A 122 -1.82 -16.04 15.49
CA ARG A 122 -1.07 -14.86 15.89
C ARG A 122 -1.91 -13.97 16.81
N GLN A 123 -1.34 -13.63 17.98
CA GLN A 123 -1.92 -12.58 18.81
C GLN A 123 -1.84 -11.25 18.07
N THR A 124 -2.99 -10.65 17.82
CA THR A 124 -3.08 -9.30 17.27
C THR A 124 -3.31 -8.31 18.39
N VAL A 125 -2.59 -7.19 18.33
CA VAL A 125 -2.79 -6.04 19.22
C VAL A 125 -3.29 -4.87 18.40
N VAL A 126 -4.19 -4.08 18.95
CA VAL A 126 -4.65 -2.87 18.27
C VAL A 126 -3.50 -1.85 18.26
N LYS A 127 -3.11 -1.38 17.10
CA LYS A 127 -2.02 -0.42 16.93
C LYS A 127 -2.48 0.94 16.42
N ALA A 128 -3.66 1.00 15.81
CA ALA A 128 -4.17 2.20 15.18
C ALA A 128 -5.68 2.32 15.28
N LEU A 129 -6.16 3.55 15.47
CA LEU A 129 -7.55 3.92 15.39
C LEU A 129 -7.77 5.03 14.37
N CYS A 130 -8.83 4.91 13.57
CA CYS A 130 -9.38 5.97 12.76
C CYS A 130 -10.59 6.56 13.50
N LEU A 131 -10.44 7.74 14.08
CA LEU A 131 -11.50 8.41 14.80
C LEU A 131 -12.31 9.26 13.82
N HIS A 132 -13.58 8.92 13.65
CA HIS A 132 -14.51 9.73 12.87
C HIS A 132 -14.97 10.92 13.72
N ILE A 133 -14.18 11.98 13.71
CA ILE A 133 -14.39 13.19 14.51
C ILE A 133 -15.68 13.90 14.13
N ALA A 134 -16.07 13.80 12.87
CA ALA A 134 -17.31 14.38 12.36
C ALA A 134 -17.95 13.45 11.31
N HIS A 135 -19.21 13.12 11.49
CA HIS A 135 -20.09 12.64 10.44
C HIS A 135 -20.85 13.83 9.85
N ASP A 136 -20.11 14.78 9.31
CA ASP A 136 -20.56 15.94 8.56
C ASP A 136 -19.40 16.49 7.73
N CYS A 137 -19.68 17.16 6.61
CA CYS A 137 -18.67 17.75 5.74
C CYS A 137 -19.19 19.07 5.15
N ASN A 138 -18.30 20.01 4.91
CA ASN A 138 -18.58 21.29 4.27
C ASN A 138 -18.39 21.28 2.75
N LEU A 139 -17.96 20.12 2.16
CA LEU A 139 -17.94 19.85 0.71
C LEU A 139 -18.96 18.78 0.33
N ALA A 140 -19.28 18.72 -0.97
CA ALA A 140 -20.15 17.71 -1.59
C ALA A 140 -19.41 16.97 -2.70
N CYS A 141 -18.34 16.23 -2.33
CA CYS A 141 -17.54 15.49 -3.30
C CYS A 141 -18.36 14.41 -3.98
N LYS A 142 -18.38 14.37 -5.32
CA LYS A 142 -19.25 13.47 -6.11
C LYS A 142 -18.95 11.99 -5.93
N TYR A 143 -17.72 11.65 -5.61
CA TYR A 143 -17.29 10.26 -5.38
C TYR A 143 -17.21 9.90 -3.88
N CYS A 144 -17.78 10.70 -3.01
CA CYS A 144 -17.66 10.48 -1.56
C CYS A 144 -18.36 9.19 -1.14
N PHE A 145 -17.59 8.18 -0.75
CA PHE A 145 -18.12 6.92 -0.23
C PHE A 145 -18.86 7.09 1.11
N ALA A 146 -18.63 8.21 1.78
CA ALA A 146 -19.24 8.57 3.06
C ALA A 146 -20.52 9.42 2.91
N GLU A 147 -21.08 9.55 1.70
CA GLU A 147 -22.32 10.32 1.45
C GLU A 147 -22.29 11.73 2.10
N GLU A 148 -21.36 12.57 1.65
CA GLU A 148 -21.09 13.89 2.24
C GLU A 148 -20.70 13.86 3.73
N GLY A 149 -20.19 12.70 4.19
CA GLY A 149 -19.73 12.49 5.55
C GLY A 149 -20.74 11.85 6.49
N GLU A 150 -21.95 11.52 6.03
CA GLU A 150 -23.02 10.94 6.86
C GLU A 150 -22.87 9.41 7.11
N TYR A 151 -22.09 8.71 6.28
CA TYR A 151 -21.82 7.27 6.41
C TYR A 151 -23.09 6.42 6.55
N HIS A 152 -24.05 6.61 5.63
CA HIS A 152 -25.35 5.93 5.59
C HIS A 152 -26.22 6.13 6.86
N GLY A 153 -25.90 7.15 7.65
CA GLY A 153 -26.54 7.37 8.93
C GLY A 153 -27.04 8.79 9.13
N ARG A 154 -26.66 9.38 10.24
CA ARG A 154 -27.03 10.74 10.63
C ARG A 154 -25.78 11.58 10.88
N ARG A 155 -25.91 12.90 10.71
CA ARG A 155 -24.86 13.85 11.10
C ARG A 155 -24.64 13.81 12.61
N ALA A 156 -23.36 13.79 12.98
CA ALA A 156 -22.92 13.84 14.37
C ALA A 156 -21.49 14.37 14.46
N LEU A 157 -21.16 14.94 15.60
CA LEU A 157 -19.80 15.27 16.01
C LEU A 157 -19.41 14.37 17.19
N MET A 158 -18.21 13.82 17.16
CA MET A 158 -17.68 13.01 18.27
C MET A 158 -17.55 13.88 19.51
N SER A 159 -18.02 13.40 20.67
CA SER A 159 -17.77 14.06 21.94
C SER A 159 -16.34 13.74 22.42
N PHE A 160 -15.78 14.62 23.26
CA PHE A 160 -14.50 14.34 23.91
C PHE A 160 -14.53 13.01 24.69
N GLU A 161 -15.62 12.73 25.40
CA GLU A 161 -15.76 11.50 26.19
C GLU A 161 -15.68 10.22 25.36
N VAL A 162 -16.29 10.21 24.18
CA VAL A 162 -16.20 9.07 23.25
C VAL A 162 -14.77 8.91 22.76
N GLY A 163 -14.15 9.98 22.28
CA GLY A 163 -12.77 9.94 21.81
C GLY A 163 -11.77 9.55 22.91
N LYS A 164 -11.99 10.04 24.15
CA LYS A 164 -11.19 9.65 25.31
C LYS A 164 -11.28 8.14 25.56
N LYS A 165 -12.48 7.56 25.63
CA LYS A 165 -12.68 6.12 25.78
C LYS A 165 -12.01 5.32 24.65
N ALA A 166 -12.03 5.83 23.42
CA ALA A 166 -11.35 5.20 22.30
C ALA A 166 -9.82 5.18 22.51
N LEU A 167 -9.20 6.26 23.00
CA LEU A 167 -7.78 6.29 23.31
C LEU A 167 -7.43 5.36 24.50
N ASP A 168 -8.27 5.31 25.53
CA ASP A 168 -8.12 4.37 26.65
C ASP A 168 -8.18 2.92 26.16
N PHE A 169 -9.14 2.60 25.27
CA PHE A 169 -9.24 1.29 24.62
C PHE A 169 -7.98 0.96 23.82
N LEU A 170 -7.44 1.90 23.03
CA LEU A 170 -6.22 1.70 22.25
C LEU A 170 -5.03 1.36 23.13
N VAL A 171 -4.83 2.10 24.21
CA VAL A 171 -3.75 1.83 25.20
C VAL A 171 -3.91 0.44 25.80
N ALA A 172 -5.11 0.11 26.28
CA ALA A 172 -5.40 -1.16 26.96
C ALA A 172 -5.20 -2.38 26.02
N ASN A 173 -5.47 -2.23 24.70
CA ASN A 173 -5.42 -3.32 23.73
C ASN A 173 -4.16 -3.33 22.88
N SER A 174 -3.18 -2.45 23.12
CA SER A 174 -1.94 -2.34 22.36
C SER A 174 -0.80 -3.24 22.84
N GLY A 175 -0.98 -3.96 23.96
CA GLY A 175 0.04 -4.84 24.54
C GLY A 175 1.37 -4.11 24.78
N LYS A 176 2.47 -4.72 24.37
CA LYS A 176 3.83 -4.15 24.50
C LYS A 176 4.19 -3.12 23.44
N ARG A 177 3.28 -2.78 22.52
CA ARG A 177 3.56 -1.85 21.43
C ARG A 177 3.72 -0.43 21.97
N ILE A 178 4.81 0.24 21.62
CA ILE A 178 5.11 1.61 22.06
C ILE A 178 4.41 2.62 21.16
N ASN A 179 4.59 2.51 19.83
CA ASN A 179 4.03 3.47 18.87
C ASN A 179 2.57 3.14 18.56
N LEU A 180 1.68 4.09 18.78
CA LEU A 180 0.25 4.01 18.53
C LEU A 180 -0.14 5.09 17.52
N GLU A 181 -0.97 4.74 16.55
CA GLU A 181 -1.40 5.65 15.49
C GLU A 181 -2.87 6.05 15.70
N VAL A 182 -3.17 7.32 15.52
CA VAL A 182 -4.53 7.85 15.60
C VAL A 182 -4.76 8.78 14.42
N ASP A 183 -5.70 8.39 13.56
CA ASP A 183 -6.11 9.18 12.42
C ASP A 183 -7.38 9.96 12.73
N PHE A 184 -7.34 11.29 12.73
CA PHE A 184 -8.51 12.13 12.77
C PHE A 184 -9.12 12.22 11.37
N PHE A 185 -10.30 11.65 11.22
CA PHE A 185 -10.96 11.41 9.95
C PHE A 185 -12.48 11.67 10.05
N GLY A 186 -13.23 11.19 9.06
CA GLY A 186 -14.69 11.28 8.99
C GLY A 186 -15.14 12.00 7.73
N GLY A 187 -16.10 12.92 7.85
CA GLY A 187 -16.44 13.88 6.80
C GLY A 187 -15.37 14.96 6.70
N GLU A 188 -15.43 15.98 7.60
CA GLU A 188 -14.36 16.97 7.75
C GLU A 188 -14.02 17.14 9.24
N PRO A 189 -12.86 16.67 9.71
CA PRO A 189 -12.48 16.74 11.12
C PRO A 189 -12.37 18.16 11.69
N LEU A 190 -12.03 19.14 10.86
CA LEU A 190 -11.90 20.52 11.29
C LEU A 190 -13.24 21.16 11.69
N LEU A 191 -14.38 20.55 11.38
CA LEU A 191 -15.69 20.96 11.91
C LEU A 191 -15.78 20.75 13.43
N ASN A 192 -14.93 19.88 13.99
CA ASN A 192 -14.92 19.56 15.41
C ASN A 192 -13.49 19.76 15.99
N TRP A 193 -12.85 20.84 15.60
CA TRP A 193 -11.43 21.10 15.87
C TRP A 193 -11.08 21.13 17.35
N GLN A 194 -11.97 21.66 18.21
CA GLN A 194 -11.70 21.69 19.65
C GLN A 194 -11.51 20.28 20.23
N VAL A 195 -12.36 19.33 19.83
CA VAL A 195 -12.27 17.94 20.29
C VAL A 195 -10.97 17.29 19.79
N VAL A 196 -10.51 17.59 18.57
CA VAL A 196 -9.20 17.13 18.08
C VAL A 196 -8.08 17.61 19.00
N LYS A 197 -8.06 18.92 19.36
CA LYS A 197 -7.04 19.47 20.27
C LYS A 197 -7.06 18.80 21.64
N ASP A 198 -8.26 18.61 22.21
CA ASP A 198 -8.44 18.02 23.52
C ASP A 198 -8.01 16.55 23.55
N LEU A 199 -8.31 15.78 22.49
CA LEU A 199 -7.88 14.40 22.33
C LEU A 199 -6.37 14.26 22.14
N VAL A 200 -5.74 15.16 21.42
CA VAL A 200 -4.27 15.20 21.31
C VAL A 200 -3.64 15.45 22.67
N ALA A 201 -4.12 16.45 23.42
CA ALA A 201 -3.64 16.74 24.76
C ALA A 201 -3.83 15.53 25.71
N TYR A 202 -4.99 14.89 25.65
CA TYR A 202 -5.27 13.69 26.42
C TYR A 202 -4.33 12.53 26.04
N GLY A 203 -4.16 12.24 24.74
CA GLY A 203 -3.23 11.20 24.28
C GLY A 203 -1.81 11.43 24.75
N ARG A 204 -1.31 12.69 24.70
CA ARG A 204 0.01 13.03 25.25
C ARG A 204 0.12 12.75 26.75
N SER A 205 -0.96 12.96 27.52
CA SER A 205 -0.97 12.64 28.97
C SER A 205 -0.89 11.14 29.26
N LEU A 206 -1.23 10.28 28.33
CA LEU A 206 -1.13 8.82 28.44
C LEU A 206 0.27 8.28 28.09
N GLU A 207 1.12 9.04 27.44
CA GLU A 207 2.39 8.55 26.90
C GLU A 207 3.35 8.07 28.00
N GLU A 208 3.61 8.90 29.01
CA GLU A 208 4.55 8.57 30.08
C GLU A 208 4.01 7.46 31.01
N PRO A 209 2.77 7.55 31.55
CA PRO A 209 2.24 6.53 32.45
C PRO A 209 2.15 5.12 31.85
N PHE A 210 1.89 5.02 30.55
CA PHE A 210 1.69 3.74 29.85
C PHE A 210 2.85 3.35 28.94
N HIS A 211 3.95 4.10 28.92
CA HIS A 211 5.10 3.89 28.03
C HIS A 211 4.69 3.79 26.56
N LYS A 212 3.84 4.72 26.10
CA LYS A 212 3.33 4.82 24.73
C LYS A 212 3.85 6.07 24.04
N LYS A 213 3.75 6.11 22.71
CA LYS A 213 3.99 7.28 21.86
C LYS A 213 2.88 7.35 20.84
N PHE A 214 2.09 8.41 20.88
CA PHE A 214 1.03 8.64 19.91
C PHE A 214 1.56 9.37 18.67
N ARG A 215 1.21 8.86 17.50
CA ARG A 215 1.42 9.48 16.21
C ARG A 215 0.05 9.88 15.66
N PHE A 216 -0.24 11.17 15.73
CA PHE A 216 -1.50 11.71 15.24
C PHE A 216 -1.40 12.07 13.77
N THR A 217 -2.40 11.73 12.99
CA THR A 217 -2.59 12.14 11.60
C THR A 217 -3.90 12.89 11.46
N LEU A 218 -3.92 13.94 10.65
CA LEU A 218 -5.13 14.68 10.29
C LEU A 218 -5.35 14.57 8.79
N THR A 219 -6.53 14.12 8.37
CA THR A 219 -6.97 14.17 6.97
C THR A 219 -8.02 15.26 6.81
N THR A 220 -7.77 16.26 5.95
CA THR A 220 -8.67 17.41 5.79
C THR A 220 -8.84 17.81 4.33
N ASN A 221 -10.01 18.33 3.99
CA ASN A 221 -10.27 19.00 2.71
C ASN A 221 -9.69 20.45 2.67
N GLY A 222 -9.18 20.97 3.78
CA GLY A 222 -8.46 22.23 3.89
C GLY A 222 -9.30 23.49 3.86
N VAL A 223 -10.61 23.42 3.66
CA VAL A 223 -11.47 24.61 3.61
C VAL A 223 -11.36 25.45 4.89
N LEU A 224 -11.35 24.79 6.06
CA LEU A 224 -11.25 25.45 7.37
C LEU A 224 -9.81 25.66 7.86
N LEU A 225 -8.81 25.19 7.12
CA LEU A 225 -7.41 25.33 7.51
C LEU A 225 -7.02 26.81 7.58
N ASN A 226 -6.33 27.19 8.66
CA ASN A 226 -5.83 28.54 8.92
C ASN A 226 -4.49 28.46 9.67
N ASP A 227 -3.87 29.60 9.96
CA ASP A 227 -2.54 29.69 10.59
C ASP A 227 -2.51 29.02 11.98
N GLU A 228 -3.53 29.23 12.83
CA GLU A 228 -3.61 28.62 14.17
C GLU A 228 -3.64 27.07 14.07
N ILE A 229 -4.46 26.55 13.16
CA ILE A 229 -4.57 25.10 12.92
C ILE A 229 -3.25 24.56 12.39
N LEU A 230 -2.61 25.23 11.44
CA LEU A 230 -1.32 24.82 10.88
C LEU A 230 -0.21 24.82 11.94
N GLU A 231 -0.13 25.83 12.78
CA GLU A 231 0.84 25.89 13.88
C GLU A 231 0.65 24.70 14.83
N PHE A 232 -0.58 24.42 15.23
CA PHE A 232 -0.89 23.25 16.06
C PHE A 232 -0.50 21.95 15.36
N CYS A 233 -0.87 21.78 14.09
CA CYS A 233 -0.55 20.59 13.32
C CYS A 233 0.96 20.39 13.14
N ASN A 234 1.73 21.45 12.95
CA ASN A 234 3.19 21.38 12.83
C ASN A 234 3.86 20.90 14.13
N ARG A 235 3.27 21.23 15.28
CA ARG A 235 3.78 20.82 16.57
C ARG A 235 3.34 19.40 16.97
N GLU A 236 2.09 19.04 16.71
CA GLU A 236 1.47 17.85 17.29
C GLU A 236 1.23 16.69 16.32
N MET A 237 1.00 17.00 15.03
CA MET A 237 0.66 15.96 14.04
C MET A 237 1.90 15.37 13.41
N ALA A 238 2.05 14.06 13.51
CA ALA A 238 3.10 13.30 12.82
C ALA A 238 2.93 13.37 11.30
N ASN A 239 1.70 13.49 10.81
CA ASN A 239 1.39 13.63 9.40
C ASN A 239 0.11 14.44 9.16
N ILE A 240 0.01 15.09 7.99
CA ILE A 240 -1.21 15.75 7.52
C ILE A 240 -1.51 15.27 6.10
N VAL A 241 -2.74 14.88 5.85
CA VAL A 241 -3.24 14.52 4.52
C VAL A 241 -4.16 15.62 4.01
N LEU A 242 -3.77 16.24 2.90
CA LEU A 242 -4.42 17.39 2.28
C LEU A 242 -5.15 16.94 1.02
N SER A 243 -6.47 17.00 1.01
CA SER A 243 -7.28 16.42 -0.06
C SER A 243 -7.39 17.32 -1.29
N ILE A 244 -6.71 16.95 -2.38
CA ILE A 244 -6.73 17.66 -3.68
C ILE A 244 -6.56 16.67 -4.84
N ASP A 245 -7.39 16.78 -5.89
CA ASP A 245 -7.41 15.78 -6.96
C ASP A 245 -6.45 16.07 -8.13
N GLY A 246 -5.87 17.27 -8.21
CA GLY A 246 -4.95 17.65 -9.29
C GLY A 246 -5.30 18.99 -9.91
N ARG A 247 -5.44 19.02 -11.24
CA ARG A 247 -5.79 20.24 -12.00
C ARG A 247 -7.11 20.84 -11.52
N LYS A 248 -7.20 22.18 -11.61
CA LYS A 248 -8.34 22.95 -11.09
C LYS A 248 -9.68 22.46 -11.59
N GLU A 249 -9.80 22.24 -12.88
CA GLU A 249 -11.05 21.78 -13.53
C GLU A 249 -11.49 20.41 -13.03
N ILE A 250 -10.56 19.52 -12.76
CA ILE A 250 -10.84 18.18 -12.21
C ILE A 250 -11.23 18.28 -10.74
N HIS A 251 -10.46 19.03 -9.96
CA HIS A 251 -10.74 19.21 -8.54
C HIS A 251 -12.12 19.88 -8.31
N ASP A 252 -12.39 20.97 -9.00
CA ASP A 252 -13.64 21.72 -8.85
C ASP A 252 -14.86 20.92 -9.35
N LEU A 253 -14.68 20.06 -10.38
CA LEU A 253 -15.72 19.15 -10.83
C LEU A 253 -16.09 18.13 -9.76
N MET A 254 -15.08 17.56 -9.07
CA MET A 254 -15.27 16.41 -8.19
C MET A 254 -15.41 16.78 -6.71
N ARG A 255 -14.89 17.95 -6.28
CA ARG A 255 -14.93 18.45 -4.89
C ARG A 255 -15.56 19.83 -4.76
N PRO A 256 -16.80 20.01 -5.24
CA PRO A 256 -17.48 21.30 -5.09
C PRO A 256 -17.96 21.52 -3.65
N PHE A 257 -18.20 22.78 -3.30
CA PHE A 257 -19.07 23.13 -2.19
C PHE A 257 -20.50 22.65 -2.44
N ARG A 258 -21.31 22.55 -1.39
CA ARG A 258 -22.74 22.19 -1.51
C ARG A 258 -23.52 23.13 -2.44
N GLY A 259 -23.07 24.39 -2.59
CA GLY A 259 -23.61 25.35 -3.54
C GLY A 259 -23.12 25.20 -4.98
N GLY A 260 -22.29 24.18 -5.28
CA GLY A 260 -21.77 23.90 -6.61
C GLY A 260 -20.52 24.70 -7.00
N GLN A 261 -20.04 25.66 -6.18
CA GLN A 261 -18.81 26.39 -6.45
C GLN A 261 -17.59 25.46 -6.26
N GLY A 262 -16.53 25.69 -7.05
CA GLY A 262 -15.27 24.99 -6.90
C GLY A 262 -14.53 25.36 -5.61
N SER A 263 -13.75 24.44 -5.07
CA SER A 263 -12.98 24.65 -3.83
C SER A 263 -11.48 24.84 -4.06
N TYR A 264 -10.97 24.63 -5.27
CA TYR A 264 -9.54 24.64 -5.61
C TYR A 264 -8.82 25.93 -5.21
N ASP A 265 -9.34 27.09 -5.63
CA ASP A 265 -8.68 28.38 -5.38
C ASP A 265 -8.61 28.73 -3.89
N MET A 266 -9.50 28.15 -3.08
CA MET A 266 -9.50 28.33 -1.63
C MET A 266 -8.46 27.44 -0.95
N VAL A 267 -8.30 26.20 -1.39
CA VAL A 267 -7.49 25.22 -0.65
C VAL A 267 -6.02 25.22 -1.08
N VAL A 268 -5.70 25.47 -2.35
CA VAL A 268 -4.32 25.42 -2.86
C VAL A 268 -3.36 26.34 -2.13
N PRO A 269 -3.66 27.63 -1.89
CA PRO A 269 -2.75 28.51 -1.14
C PRO A 269 -2.44 27.97 0.27
N LYS A 270 -3.47 27.45 0.96
CA LYS A 270 -3.34 26.87 2.31
C LYS A 270 -2.50 25.60 2.31
N PHE A 271 -2.64 24.76 1.28
CA PHE A 271 -1.87 23.53 1.13
C PHE A 271 -0.40 23.81 0.84
N LYS A 272 -0.10 24.82 0.01
CA LYS A 272 1.28 25.28 -0.20
C LYS A 272 1.91 25.76 1.12
N GLN A 273 1.22 26.60 1.88
CA GLN A 273 1.67 27.04 3.18
C GLN A 273 1.90 25.86 4.14
N ALA A 274 1.01 24.89 4.16
CA ALA A 274 1.17 23.68 4.97
C ALA A 274 2.42 22.88 4.57
N ALA A 275 2.63 22.64 3.28
CA ALA A 275 3.79 21.91 2.77
C ALA A 275 5.11 22.65 3.09
N GLU A 276 5.16 23.96 2.85
CA GLU A 276 6.32 24.81 3.11
C GLU A 276 6.66 24.87 4.60
N SER A 277 5.66 25.10 5.47
CA SER A 277 5.85 25.18 6.93
C SER A 277 6.33 23.87 7.55
N ARG A 278 6.14 22.74 6.87
CA ARG A 278 6.63 21.40 7.25
C ARG A 278 7.95 21.02 6.56
N GLY A 279 8.59 21.93 5.82
CA GLY A 279 9.82 21.63 5.08
C GLY A 279 9.66 20.55 4.04
N GLN A 280 8.50 20.48 3.38
CA GLN A 280 8.14 19.47 2.37
C GLN A 280 8.15 18.02 2.87
N MET A 281 7.98 17.81 4.19
CA MET A 281 7.99 16.48 4.83
C MET A 281 6.75 16.28 5.72
N ASN A 282 6.44 15.02 6.00
CA ASN A 282 5.35 14.65 6.92
C ASN A 282 3.99 15.22 6.54
N TYR A 283 3.71 15.28 5.25
CA TYR A 283 2.40 15.55 4.67
C TYR A 283 2.22 14.75 3.39
N TYR A 284 1.00 14.63 2.93
CA TYR A 284 0.66 14.22 1.57
C TYR A 284 -0.44 15.11 1.02
N VAL A 285 -0.28 15.59 -0.22
CA VAL A 285 -1.43 15.96 -1.02
C VAL A 285 -2.03 14.68 -1.59
N ARG A 286 -3.31 14.43 -1.32
CA ARG A 286 -3.98 13.19 -1.72
C ARG A 286 -5.20 13.48 -2.58
N GLY A 287 -5.18 12.92 -3.79
CA GLY A 287 -6.24 13.04 -4.77
C GLY A 287 -6.85 11.69 -5.16
N THR A 288 -7.94 11.79 -5.89
CA THR A 288 -8.64 10.65 -6.47
C THR A 288 -8.83 10.92 -7.96
N PHE A 289 -8.35 10.00 -8.81
CA PHE A 289 -8.70 10.06 -10.23
C PHE A 289 -9.90 9.18 -10.55
N THR A 290 -10.63 9.57 -11.55
CA THR A 290 -11.90 8.95 -11.97
C THR A 290 -11.89 8.72 -13.46
N ARG A 291 -12.97 8.18 -14.03
CA ARG A 291 -13.16 8.09 -15.48
C ARG A 291 -13.10 9.46 -16.19
N ASN A 292 -13.32 10.56 -15.45
CA ASN A 292 -13.27 11.91 -16.00
C ASN A 292 -11.84 12.44 -16.25
N ASN A 293 -10.82 11.80 -15.67
CA ASN A 293 -9.42 12.18 -15.80
C ASN A 293 -8.51 10.95 -15.84
N LEU A 294 -8.74 10.07 -16.81
CA LEU A 294 -7.87 8.90 -17.03
C LEU A 294 -6.42 9.30 -17.34
N ASP A 295 -6.19 10.56 -17.78
CA ASP A 295 -4.89 11.19 -17.93
C ASP A 295 -4.31 11.73 -16.61
N PHE A 296 -4.54 11.01 -15.52
CA PHE A 296 -4.20 11.40 -14.14
C PHE A 296 -2.71 11.69 -13.93
N SER A 297 -1.82 11.23 -14.80
CA SER A 297 -0.41 11.61 -14.77
C SER A 297 -0.25 13.13 -14.85
N LYS A 298 -1.10 13.82 -15.62
CA LYS A 298 -1.11 15.28 -15.69
C LYS A 298 -1.54 15.93 -14.39
N ASP A 299 -2.42 15.29 -13.63
CA ASP A 299 -2.84 15.77 -12.31
C ASP A 299 -1.70 15.66 -11.29
N VAL A 300 -0.99 14.53 -11.30
CA VAL A 300 0.20 14.32 -10.46
C VAL A 300 1.30 15.34 -10.80
N LEU A 301 1.59 15.54 -12.08
CA LEU A 301 2.61 16.51 -12.53
C LEU A 301 2.20 17.95 -12.22
N HIS A 302 0.92 18.28 -12.36
CA HIS A 302 0.40 19.58 -11.96
C HIS A 302 0.64 19.85 -10.46
N LEU A 303 0.40 18.86 -9.60
CA LEU A 303 0.69 18.99 -8.18
C LEU A 303 2.19 19.15 -7.91
N ALA A 304 3.05 18.44 -8.63
CA ALA A 304 4.51 18.59 -8.55
C ALA A 304 4.96 19.98 -9.01
N ASP A 305 4.40 20.52 -10.09
CA ASP A 305 4.70 21.87 -10.61
C ASP A 305 4.20 22.98 -9.67
N LEU A 306 3.17 22.70 -8.86
CA LEU A 306 2.76 23.59 -7.77
C LEU A 306 3.76 23.62 -6.60
N GLY A 307 4.77 22.74 -6.59
CA GLY A 307 5.81 22.63 -5.58
C GLY A 307 5.57 21.58 -4.49
N PHE A 308 4.55 20.73 -4.62
CA PHE A 308 4.34 19.63 -3.68
C PHE A 308 5.32 18.49 -3.92
N GLN A 309 6.02 18.05 -2.86
CA GLN A 309 6.99 16.95 -2.96
C GLN A 309 6.43 15.61 -2.46
N GLN A 310 5.27 15.58 -1.80
CA GLN A 310 4.65 14.35 -1.30
C GLN A 310 3.25 14.22 -1.91
N ILE A 311 3.11 13.37 -2.92
CA ILE A 311 1.91 13.28 -3.75
C ILE A 311 1.35 11.85 -3.73
N SER A 312 0.03 11.74 -3.55
CA SER A 312 -0.72 10.49 -3.63
C SER A 312 -1.98 10.72 -4.46
N VAL A 313 -2.14 10.00 -5.57
CA VAL A 313 -3.36 10.05 -6.39
C VAL A 313 -3.82 8.61 -6.64
N GLU A 314 -5.01 8.28 -6.12
CA GLU A 314 -5.59 6.94 -6.16
C GLU A 314 -6.75 6.83 -7.16
N PRO A 315 -7.02 5.65 -7.73
CA PRO A 315 -8.23 5.43 -8.49
C PRO A 315 -9.46 5.50 -7.58
N VAL A 316 -10.55 6.05 -8.08
CA VAL A 316 -11.84 5.92 -7.41
C VAL A 316 -12.24 4.45 -7.32
N VAL A 317 -12.81 4.09 -6.19
CA VAL A 317 -13.48 2.79 -6.00
C VAL A 317 -14.97 3.07 -5.92
N ALA A 318 -15.68 2.74 -6.97
CA ALA A 318 -17.10 2.98 -7.11
C ALA A 318 -17.73 1.86 -7.93
N ASP A 319 -19.00 1.54 -7.64
CA ASP A 319 -19.74 0.55 -8.40
C ASP A 319 -20.10 1.09 -9.80
N GLU A 320 -20.39 0.19 -10.74
CA GLU A 320 -20.74 0.55 -12.11
C GLU A 320 -21.98 1.42 -12.24
N LYS A 321 -22.84 1.47 -11.19
CA LYS A 321 -24.01 2.35 -11.15
C LYS A 321 -23.64 3.82 -11.04
N SER A 322 -22.42 4.10 -10.58
CA SER A 322 -21.85 5.45 -10.57
C SER A 322 -21.30 5.84 -11.94
N GLU A 323 -22.12 5.76 -12.97
CA GLU A 323 -21.75 5.88 -14.40
C GLU A 323 -20.91 7.13 -14.73
N ALA A 324 -21.12 8.21 -14.00
CA ALA A 324 -20.47 9.49 -14.27
C ALA A 324 -18.96 9.52 -13.96
N TYR A 325 -18.45 8.61 -13.07
CA TYR A 325 -17.06 8.68 -12.63
C TYR A 325 -16.41 7.31 -12.35
N ALA A 326 -17.17 6.22 -12.29
CA ALA A 326 -16.62 4.89 -12.01
C ALA A 326 -15.66 4.43 -13.12
N ILE A 327 -14.52 3.91 -12.70
CA ILE A 327 -13.54 3.28 -13.60
C ILE A 327 -14.08 1.90 -14.01
N ARG A 328 -14.02 1.61 -15.30
CA ARG A 328 -14.49 0.37 -15.89
C ARG A 328 -13.34 -0.46 -16.45
N GLU A 329 -13.62 -1.70 -16.77
CA GLU A 329 -12.65 -2.61 -17.38
C GLU A 329 -12.05 -2.05 -18.70
N GLU A 330 -12.86 -1.39 -19.50
CA GLU A 330 -12.46 -0.76 -20.79
C GLU A 330 -11.47 0.41 -20.62
N ASP A 331 -11.41 1.03 -19.44
CA ASP A 331 -10.53 2.15 -19.12
C ASP A 331 -9.11 1.67 -18.73
N ILE A 332 -8.98 0.39 -18.36
CA ILE A 332 -7.74 -0.17 -17.80
C ILE A 332 -6.53 -0.01 -18.74
N PRO A 333 -6.60 -0.30 -20.05
CA PRO A 333 -5.44 -0.14 -20.92
C PRO A 333 -4.86 1.28 -20.88
N VAL A 334 -5.73 2.30 -20.88
CA VAL A 334 -5.33 3.71 -20.80
C VAL A 334 -4.67 4.01 -19.45
N ILE A 335 -5.25 3.52 -18.35
CA ILE A 335 -4.70 3.73 -16.99
C ILE A 335 -3.31 3.09 -16.86
N LEU A 336 -3.12 1.88 -17.39
CA LEU A 336 -1.81 1.20 -17.32
C LEU A 336 -0.75 1.98 -18.10
N GLU A 337 -1.09 2.50 -19.27
CA GLU A 337 -0.21 3.37 -20.05
C GLU A 337 0.12 4.68 -19.33
N GLU A 338 -0.86 5.27 -18.63
CA GLU A 338 -0.64 6.49 -17.84
C GLU A 338 0.31 6.25 -16.64
N TYR A 339 0.30 5.07 -16.01
CA TYR A 339 1.32 4.73 -15.00
C TYR A 339 2.73 4.65 -15.62
N ASP A 340 2.89 4.06 -16.81
CA ASP A 340 4.18 4.01 -17.51
C ASP A 340 4.68 5.42 -17.89
N LYS A 341 3.78 6.28 -18.38
CA LYS A 341 4.09 7.70 -18.67
C LYS A 341 4.50 8.44 -17.40
N LEU A 342 3.76 8.27 -16.31
CA LEU A 342 4.07 8.91 -15.03
C LEU A 342 5.45 8.46 -14.51
N ALA A 343 5.77 7.18 -14.59
CA ALA A 343 7.06 6.66 -14.17
C ALA A 343 8.22 7.28 -14.99
N LYS A 344 8.04 7.39 -16.30
CA LYS A 344 8.99 8.07 -17.19
C LYS A 344 9.19 9.55 -16.82
N GLU A 345 8.11 10.27 -16.55
CA GLU A 345 8.16 11.68 -16.15
C GLU A 345 8.83 11.87 -14.79
N ILE A 346 8.59 10.98 -13.82
CA ILE A 346 9.27 11.01 -12.52
C ILE A 346 10.79 10.89 -12.71
N LEU A 347 11.28 10.00 -13.60
CA LEU A 347 12.70 9.91 -13.91
C LEU A 347 13.23 11.22 -14.53
N ARG A 348 12.45 11.86 -15.41
CA ARG A 348 12.82 13.17 -15.98
C ARG A 348 12.92 14.24 -14.90
N TYR A 349 11.92 14.37 -14.02
CA TYR A 349 11.92 15.33 -12.91
C TYR A 349 13.11 15.11 -11.95
N ARG A 350 13.46 13.84 -11.67
CA ARG A 350 14.65 13.51 -10.85
C ARG A 350 15.95 14.00 -11.51
N LYS A 351 16.12 13.77 -12.82
CA LYS A 351 17.29 14.25 -13.58
C LYS A 351 17.39 15.77 -13.63
N GLU A 352 16.27 16.48 -13.61
CA GLU A 352 16.21 17.93 -13.57
C GLU A 352 16.37 18.55 -12.17
N GLY A 353 16.57 17.72 -11.13
CA GLY A 353 16.65 18.18 -9.74
C GLY A 353 15.32 18.64 -9.14
N LYS A 354 14.20 18.30 -9.77
CA LYS A 354 12.82 18.62 -9.34
C LYS A 354 12.09 17.39 -8.82
N GLY A 355 12.82 16.41 -8.31
CA GLY A 355 12.24 15.14 -7.89
C GLY A 355 11.17 15.32 -6.82
N PHE A 356 10.10 14.54 -6.94
CA PHE A 356 9.04 14.42 -5.95
C PHE A 356 8.76 12.96 -5.64
N ASN A 357 8.08 12.71 -4.54
CA ASN A 357 7.69 11.39 -4.09
C ASN A 357 6.23 11.11 -4.51
N PHE A 358 6.03 10.08 -5.31
CA PHE A 358 4.71 9.56 -5.61
C PHE A 358 4.44 8.33 -4.75
N PHE A 359 3.54 8.44 -3.77
CA PHE A 359 3.30 7.43 -2.74
C PHE A 359 3.10 6.01 -3.28
N HIS A 360 2.39 5.87 -4.42
CA HIS A 360 2.07 4.57 -5.00
C HIS A 360 3.23 3.90 -5.73
N PHE A 361 4.34 4.62 -5.92
CA PHE A 361 5.59 4.07 -6.45
C PHE A 361 6.68 3.93 -5.37
N MET A 362 6.31 4.13 -4.10
CA MET A 362 7.22 3.82 -3.00
C MET A 362 7.26 2.31 -2.77
N ILE A 363 8.45 1.74 -2.93
CA ILE A 363 8.70 0.33 -2.67
C ILE A 363 10.02 0.19 -1.90
N ASP A 364 10.05 -0.71 -0.93
CA ASP A 364 11.27 -1.10 -0.23
C ASP A 364 11.72 -2.47 -0.75
N LEU A 365 12.84 -2.51 -1.44
CA LEU A 365 13.44 -3.71 -2.00
C LEU A 365 14.54 -4.29 -1.08
N GLU A 366 15.04 -3.53 -0.10
CA GLU A 366 16.15 -3.94 0.77
C GLU A 366 15.69 -4.68 2.02
N GLY A 367 14.74 -4.15 2.75
CA GLY A 367 14.26 -4.74 4.00
C GLY A 367 12.81 -5.19 3.95
N GLY A 368 11.98 -4.42 3.29
CA GLY A 368 10.55 -4.65 3.16
C GLY A 368 9.78 -4.68 4.48
N PRO A 369 8.46 -4.71 4.46
CA PRO A 369 7.65 -4.85 5.65
C PRO A 369 7.83 -6.25 6.26
N CYS A 370 7.55 -6.39 7.56
CA CYS A 370 7.56 -7.69 8.22
C CYS A 370 6.61 -8.68 7.52
N VAL A 371 6.90 -9.99 7.61
CA VAL A 371 6.14 -11.07 6.94
C VAL A 371 4.63 -10.94 7.19
N ALA A 372 4.22 -10.66 8.43
CA ALA A 372 2.81 -10.48 8.77
C ALA A 372 2.12 -9.38 7.93
N LYS A 373 2.78 -8.25 7.71
CA LYS A 373 2.25 -7.15 6.90
C LYS A 373 2.23 -7.51 5.41
N ARG A 374 3.22 -8.24 4.93
CA ARG A 374 3.25 -8.74 3.54
C ARG A 374 2.11 -9.71 3.25
N LEU A 375 1.69 -10.49 4.24
CA LEU A 375 0.64 -11.49 4.08
C LEU A 375 -0.77 -10.94 4.26
N SER A 376 -1.01 -10.00 5.18
CA SER A 376 -2.35 -9.55 5.60
C SER A 376 -2.66 -8.06 5.38
N GLY A 377 -1.71 -7.29 4.85
CA GLY A 377 -1.94 -5.88 4.49
C GLY A 377 -2.07 -4.93 5.67
N CYS A 378 -3.08 -4.03 5.62
CA CYS A 378 -3.21 -2.89 6.53
C CYS A 378 -3.60 -3.25 7.97
N GLY A 379 -4.08 -4.48 8.20
CA GLY A 379 -4.52 -4.93 9.52
C GLY A 379 -5.94 -4.49 9.91
N SER A 380 -6.77 -4.10 8.93
CA SER A 380 -8.18 -3.78 9.17
C SER A 380 -8.90 -4.92 9.93
N GLY A 381 -9.78 -4.55 10.85
CA GLY A 381 -10.53 -5.49 11.69
C GLY A 381 -9.69 -6.23 12.75
N THR A 382 -8.36 -6.08 12.74
CA THR A 382 -7.46 -6.76 13.67
C THR A 382 -6.55 -5.82 14.44
N GLU A 383 -5.68 -5.11 13.75
CA GLU A 383 -4.71 -4.17 14.32
C GLU A 383 -5.11 -2.70 14.13
N TYR A 384 -6.04 -2.44 13.22
CA TYR A 384 -6.60 -1.15 12.87
C TYR A 384 -8.13 -1.21 12.92
N LEU A 385 -8.77 -0.23 13.57
CA LEU A 385 -10.21 -0.11 13.71
C LEU A 385 -10.67 1.32 13.44
N ALA A 386 -11.89 1.49 12.92
CA ALA A 386 -12.57 2.77 12.89
C ALA A 386 -13.51 2.92 14.07
N VAL A 387 -13.63 4.15 14.58
CA VAL A 387 -14.51 4.52 15.71
C VAL A 387 -15.46 5.61 15.25
N THR A 388 -16.78 5.35 15.33
CA THR A 388 -17.82 6.33 14.98
C THR A 388 -17.97 7.44 16.03
N PRO A 389 -18.67 8.55 15.75
CA PRO A 389 -18.98 9.58 16.75
C PRO A 389 -19.77 9.06 17.96
N TRP A 390 -20.39 7.90 17.84
CA TRP A 390 -21.16 7.25 18.94
C TRP A 390 -20.32 6.24 19.71
N GLY A 391 -19.09 5.95 19.23
CA GLY A 391 -18.18 5.03 19.89
C GLY A 391 -18.21 3.59 19.34
N ASP A 392 -18.91 3.33 18.24
CA ASP A 392 -18.98 1.99 17.64
C ASP A 392 -17.68 1.65 16.90
N PHE A 393 -17.25 0.39 17.00
CA PHE A 393 -16.07 -0.15 16.32
C PHE A 393 -16.44 -0.85 15.02
N TYR A 394 -15.71 -0.52 13.96
CA TYR A 394 -15.76 -1.18 12.64
C TYR A 394 -14.35 -1.59 12.19
N PRO A 395 -14.22 -2.59 11.26
CA PRO A 395 -12.93 -3.04 10.75
C PRO A 395 -12.07 -1.91 10.15
N CYS A 396 -12.68 -0.97 9.43
CA CYS A 396 -12.07 0.28 8.95
C CYS A 396 -13.16 1.28 8.55
N HIS A 397 -12.77 2.50 8.18
CA HIS A 397 -13.68 3.58 7.77
C HIS A 397 -14.61 3.20 6.60
N GLN A 398 -14.21 2.26 5.73
CA GLN A 398 -15.02 1.79 4.59
C GLN A 398 -16.19 0.87 5.00
N PHE A 399 -16.15 0.29 6.20
CA PHE A 399 -17.21 -0.59 6.70
C PHE A 399 -18.19 0.13 7.63
N VAL A 400 -17.93 1.39 7.96
CA VAL A 400 -18.79 2.18 8.85
C VAL A 400 -20.19 2.31 8.25
N GLY A 401 -21.22 2.04 9.07
CA GLY A 401 -22.61 2.03 8.65
C GLY A 401 -23.15 0.67 8.14
N GLN A 402 -22.29 -0.32 7.97
CA GLN A 402 -22.68 -1.70 7.63
C GLN A 402 -22.88 -2.50 8.92
N GLU A 403 -24.11 -2.71 9.35
CA GLU A 403 -24.44 -3.34 10.65
C GLU A 403 -23.79 -4.72 10.85
N GLU A 404 -23.66 -5.52 9.78
CA GLU A 404 -23.03 -6.83 9.83
C GLU A 404 -21.53 -6.78 10.21
N PHE A 405 -20.88 -5.62 10.06
CA PHE A 405 -19.49 -5.38 10.43
C PHE A 405 -19.32 -4.58 11.73
N LEU A 406 -20.39 -4.32 12.47
CA LEU A 406 -20.31 -3.72 13.79
C LEU A 406 -19.63 -4.69 14.77
N MET A 407 -18.46 -4.31 15.28
CA MET A 407 -17.61 -5.18 16.09
C MET A 407 -17.82 -5.03 17.61
N GLY A 408 -18.45 -3.98 18.04
CA GLY A 408 -18.64 -3.58 19.44
C GLY A 408 -18.54 -2.08 19.60
N ASN A 409 -18.23 -1.59 20.80
CA ASN A 409 -18.16 -0.17 21.08
C ASN A 409 -17.11 0.18 22.16
N VAL A 410 -16.85 1.47 22.37
CA VAL A 410 -15.83 1.95 23.33
C VAL A 410 -16.12 1.62 24.79
N ASP A 411 -17.36 1.29 25.17
CA ASP A 411 -17.75 0.94 26.54
C ASP A 411 -17.58 -0.56 26.84
N GLU A 412 -17.91 -1.41 25.86
CA GLU A 412 -17.92 -2.86 26.01
C GLU A 412 -16.72 -3.55 25.34
N GLY A 413 -15.96 -2.83 24.48
CA GLY A 413 -14.86 -3.37 23.71
C GLY A 413 -15.32 -4.15 22.47
N ILE A 414 -14.47 -5.07 21.99
CA ILE A 414 -14.77 -5.92 20.83
C ILE A 414 -15.63 -7.11 21.27
N LEU A 415 -16.87 -7.13 20.84
CA LEU A 415 -17.85 -8.19 21.13
C LEU A 415 -17.86 -9.26 20.01
N ARG A 416 -17.74 -8.85 18.74
CA ARG A 416 -17.80 -9.71 17.57
C ARG A 416 -16.39 -10.18 17.18
N THR A 417 -15.88 -11.16 17.95
CA THR A 417 -14.57 -11.77 17.66
C THR A 417 -14.56 -12.61 16.38
N ASP A 418 -15.72 -13.10 15.96
CA ASP A 418 -15.93 -13.78 14.68
C ASP A 418 -15.55 -12.90 13.48
N ILE A 419 -15.93 -11.61 13.51
CA ILE A 419 -15.51 -10.63 12.49
C ILE A 419 -13.99 -10.47 12.51
N ARG A 420 -13.41 -10.21 13.68
CA ARG A 420 -11.96 -10.08 13.83
C ARG A 420 -11.22 -11.31 13.28
N ASP A 421 -11.71 -12.51 13.60
CA ASP A 421 -11.06 -13.76 13.19
C ASP A 421 -11.18 -13.98 11.68
N SER A 422 -12.31 -13.59 11.04
CA SER A 422 -12.42 -13.60 9.58
C SER A 422 -11.41 -12.69 8.89
N PHE A 423 -11.11 -11.51 9.47
CA PHE A 423 -10.07 -10.61 8.95
C PHE A 423 -8.65 -11.14 9.19
N LYS A 424 -8.40 -11.89 10.26
CA LYS A 424 -7.12 -12.61 10.45
C LYS A 424 -6.89 -13.66 9.38
N GLU A 425 -7.93 -14.38 9.00
CA GLU A 425 -7.87 -15.42 7.97
C GLU A 425 -7.73 -14.82 6.56
N CYS A 426 -8.11 -13.56 6.36
CA CYS A 426 -7.99 -12.87 5.09
C CYS A 426 -6.52 -12.50 4.79
N ASN A 427 -5.80 -13.39 4.12
CA ASN A 427 -4.40 -13.22 3.72
C ASN A 427 -4.18 -13.60 2.25
N VAL A 428 -2.98 -13.37 1.72
CA VAL A 428 -2.65 -13.61 0.30
C VAL A 428 -2.84 -15.07 -0.15
N TYR A 429 -2.72 -16.02 0.74
CA TYR A 429 -2.88 -17.43 0.40
C TYR A 429 -4.33 -17.93 0.57
N ALA A 430 -5.14 -17.22 1.34
CA ALA A 430 -6.58 -17.49 1.43
C ALA A 430 -7.32 -17.05 0.15
N LYS A 431 -6.72 -16.16 -0.64
CA LYS A 431 -7.27 -15.64 -1.90
C LYS A 431 -6.66 -16.41 -3.07
N LYS A 432 -7.50 -17.15 -3.81
CA LYS A 432 -7.04 -17.99 -4.92
C LYS A 432 -6.21 -17.20 -5.95
N GLU A 433 -6.67 -16.02 -6.33
CA GLU A 433 -6.04 -15.18 -7.35
C GLU A 433 -4.71 -14.56 -6.89
N CYS A 434 -4.47 -14.53 -5.57
CA CYS A 434 -3.23 -13.98 -5.01
C CYS A 434 -2.11 -15.01 -4.91
N ARG A 435 -2.40 -16.32 -4.85
CA ARG A 435 -1.39 -17.39 -4.70
C ARG A 435 -0.32 -17.32 -5.78
N ASP A 436 -0.76 -17.17 -7.03
CA ASP A 436 0.10 -17.14 -8.20
C ASP A 436 0.36 -15.73 -8.74
N CYS A 437 0.07 -14.70 -7.91
CA CYS A 437 0.29 -13.31 -8.28
C CYS A 437 1.70 -12.87 -7.90
N PHE A 438 2.47 -12.34 -8.87
CA PHE A 438 3.81 -11.79 -8.59
C PHE A 438 3.81 -10.64 -7.57
N ALA A 439 2.70 -9.92 -7.50
CA ALA A 439 2.55 -8.76 -6.63
C ALA A 439 2.19 -9.12 -5.17
N LYS A 440 1.98 -10.40 -4.84
CA LYS A 440 1.37 -10.83 -3.58
C LYS A 440 2.02 -10.25 -2.32
N PHE A 441 3.35 -10.20 -2.27
CA PHE A 441 4.09 -9.71 -1.10
C PHE A 441 4.26 -8.19 -1.06
N TYR A 442 3.93 -7.48 -2.13
CA TYR A 442 3.91 -6.02 -2.19
C TYR A 442 2.49 -5.46 -2.06
N CYS A 443 1.51 -6.14 -2.63
CA CYS A 443 0.09 -5.79 -2.57
C CYS A 443 -0.58 -6.26 -1.27
N SER A 444 -0.09 -7.37 -0.67
CA SER A 444 -0.64 -7.97 0.56
C SER A 444 -2.12 -8.38 0.46
N GLY A 445 -2.55 -8.82 -0.74
CA GLY A 445 -3.92 -9.33 -0.96
C GLY A 445 -4.98 -8.26 -1.26
N GLY A 446 -4.58 -6.99 -1.45
CA GLY A 446 -5.49 -5.90 -1.78
C GLY A 446 -6.35 -5.43 -0.60
N CYS A 447 -7.41 -4.68 -0.91
CA CYS A 447 -8.31 -4.10 0.08
C CYS A 447 -9.51 -5.01 0.36
N ALA A 448 -9.72 -5.39 1.63
CA ALA A 448 -10.85 -6.22 2.04
C ALA A 448 -12.20 -5.51 1.83
N ALA A 449 -12.24 -4.18 2.00
CA ALA A 449 -13.46 -3.40 1.74
C ALA A 449 -13.82 -3.39 0.26
N ASN A 450 -12.85 -3.22 -0.64
CA ASN A 450 -13.10 -3.29 -2.08
C ASN A 450 -13.59 -4.68 -2.48
N SER A 451 -12.97 -5.74 -1.95
CA SER A 451 -13.40 -7.12 -2.14
C SER A 451 -14.86 -7.31 -1.71
N ARG A 452 -15.22 -6.84 -0.51
CA ARG A 452 -16.59 -6.88 0.00
C ARG A 452 -17.56 -6.11 -0.90
N HIS A 453 -17.17 -4.91 -1.33
CA HIS A 453 -18.01 -4.04 -2.15
C HIS A 453 -18.39 -4.70 -3.49
N PHE A 454 -17.41 -5.32 -4.19
CA PHE A 454 -17.63 -5.89 -5.52
C PHE A 454 -18.13 -7.35 -5.50
N HIS A 455 -17.75 -8.14 -4.50
CA HIS A 455 -18.01 -9.60 -4.47
C HIS A 455 -18.81 -10.07 -3.25
N GLY A 456 -19.20 -9.17 -2.37
CA GLY A 456 -20.00 -9.53 -1.20
C GLY A 456 -19.21 -10.26 -0.08
N ASN A 457 -17.90 -10.43 -0.21
CA ASN A 457 -17.05 -11.07 0.80
C ASN A 457 -15.65 -10.43 0.83
N ILE A 458 -14.87 -10.65 1.90
CA ILE A 458 -13.54 -10.06 2.08
C ILE A 458 -12.40 -10.88 1.48
N THR A 459 -12.65 -12.10 1.05
CA THR A 459 -11.66 -13.07 0.57
C THR A 459 -11.53 -13.14 -0.95
N SER A 460 -12.38 -12.48 -1.70
CA SER A 460 -12.22 -12.26 -3.14
C SER A 460 -11.24 -11.12 -3.44
N VAL A 461 -11.04 -10.79 -4.68
CA VAL A 461 -10.22 -9.66 -5.12
C VAL A 461 -11.02 -8.70 -5.98
N TYR A 462 -10.68 -7.42 -5.98
CA TYR A 462 -11.19 -6.43 -6.92
C TYR A 462 -10.28 -6.42 -8.15
N GLU A 463 -10.69 -7.06 -9.24
CA GLU A 463 -9.84 -7.38 -10.40
C GLU A 463 -9.29 -6.14 -11.10
N VAL A 464 -10.11 -5.11 -11.29
CA VAL A 464 -9.70 -3.82 -11.84
C VAL A 464 -8.58 -3.21 -11.00
N GLY A 465 -8.77 -3.22 -9.68
CA GLY A 465 -7.74 -2.77 -8.72
C GLY A 465 -6.47 -3.62 -8.78
N CYS A 466 -6.59 -4.93 -8.97
CA CYS A 466 -5.44 -5.84 -9.10
C CYS A 466 -4.58 -5.52 -10.34
N LYS A 467 -5.20 -5.21 -11.48
CA LYS A 467 -4.48 -4.83 -12.71
C LYS A 467 -3.67 -3.55 -12.50
N MET A 468 -4.30 -2.53 -11.92
CA MET A 468 -3.63 -1.28 -11.59
C MET A 468 -2.50 -1.47 -10.57
N GLN A 469 -2.73 -2.27 -9.52
CA GLN A 469 -1.72 -2.49 -8.49
C GLN A 469 -0.50 -3.23 -9.01
N ARG A 470 -0.68 -4.23 -9.88
CA ARG A 470 0.45 -4.91 -10.55
C ARG A 470 1.29 -3.93 -11.35
N LYS A 471 0.65 -3.07 -12.16
CA LYS A 471 1.36 -2.04 -12.94
C LYS A 471 2.11 -1.04 -12.06
N ARG A 472 1.52 -0.61 -10.94
CA ARG A 472 2.19 0.27 -9.97
C ARG A 472 3.46 -0.35 -9.41
N ILE A 473 3.43 -1.64 -9.10
CA ILE A 473 4.59 -2.37 -8.57
C ILE A 473 5.67 -2.48 -9.65
N GLU A 474 5.31 -2.80 -10.90
CA GLU A 474 6.27 -2.81 -12.02
C GLU A 474 6.95 -1.45 -12.20
N CYS A 475 6.17 -0.35 -12.21
CA CYS A 475 6.71 1.01 -12.29
C CYS A 475 7.59 1.37 -11.09
N ALA A 476 7.19 0.97 -9.88
CA ALA A 476 7.97 1.24 -8.66
C ALA A 476 9.33 0.54 -8.67
N ILE A 477 9.37 -0.72 -9.08
CA ILE A 477 10.60 -1.50 -9.22
C ILE A 477 11.49 -0.89 -10.30
N MET A 478 10.92 -0.55 -11.46
CA MET A 478 11.66 0.11 -12.55
C MET A 478 12.31 1.43 -12.09
N LEU A 479 11.57 2.25 -11.34
CA LEU A 479 12.12 3.50 -10.79
C LEU A 479 13.27 3.29 -9.81
N LYS A 480 13.26 2.21 -9.05
CA LYS A 480 14.38 1.84 -8.17
C LYS A 480 15.57 1.36 -8.97
N ALA A 481 15.37 0.48 -9.95
CA ALA A 481 16.40 -0.01 -10.86
C ALA A 481 17.08 1.16 -11.60
N ALA A 482 16.31 2.03 -12.22
CA ALA A 482 16.81 3.21 -12.92
C ALA A 482 17.55 4.22 -12.01
N SER A 483 17.26 4.22 -10.69
CA SER A 483 17.96 5.10 -9.73
C SER A 483 19.31 4.54 -9.32
N ALA A 484 19.53 3.22 -9.41
CA ALA A 484 20.82 2.61 -9.16
C ALA A 484 21.85 2.98 -10.26
N ASP A 485 21.39 3.16 -11.49
CA ASP A 485 22.22 3.60 -12.63
C ASP A 485 22.60 5.09 -12.55
N LEU A 486 21.97 5.88 -11.68
CA LEU A 486 22.21 7.31 -11.54
C LEU A 486 23.19 7.66 -10.41
N ASN A 487 23.57 6.69 -9.58
CA ASN A 487 24.52 6.82 -8.47
C ASN A 487 25.86 6.18 -8.85
#